data_388d2c2fd27ca1192e9701a08a5c009e
#
_entry.id   388d2c2fd27ca1192e9701a08a5c009e
#
_cell.length_a   1.000
_cell.length_b   1.000
_cell.length_c   1.000
_cell.angle_alpha   90.00
_cell.angle_beta   90.00
_cell.angle_gamma   90.00
#
_symmetry.space_group_name_H-M   'P 1'
#
loop_
_entity.id
_entity.type
_entity.pdbx_description
1 polymer ?
#
loop_
_entity_poly.entity_id
_entity_poly.type
_entity_poly.pdbx_seq_one_letter_code
_entity_poly.pdbx_strand_id
1 'polypeptide(L)'
;MTPIQRFRLSLLLFLLLVGGGTLGYMEIEGWGWLDSLFMTVITVSTVGYQTVHQLDRAGIFFTMALIVVGVGTVGYAIATLSETILEGHLQNFWGGRKMERAIEKMERHVIVCGFGRIGSLTVPALHAQGIPFVVVEENPDLVKEILERKYPVIIGNATEEGTLMKAGVERASALLVTLSTRVADAAYIVMSTRIDYPSLTIIAVANDSRTEAKLLRAGASKVVSPFILGSHRMVMALTQPTLLDVMDVVSGRDGMGLSFEELVIPEASLFCDHSIAEIAKNHGFRSHIIAIRPAGGKNFILPTAQSVLRANDQIVLIGSREEIKRIRELMDHEGRVS
;
A
#
# COMPACT_ATOMS: atom_id res chain seq x y z
N MET A 1 14.44 0.09 22.25
CA MET A 1 15.77 0.25 21.61
C MET A 1 15.66 -0.30 20.21
N THR A 2 16.08 0.45 19.20
CA THR A 2 16.09 -0.04 17.81
C THR A 2 17.16 -1.15 17.65
N PRO A 3 17.01 -2.10 16.70
CA PRO A 3 18.00 -3.14 16.44
C PRO A 3 19.42 -2.59 16.23
N ILE A 4 19.53 -1.46 15.54
CA ILE A 4 20.81 -0.76 15.32
C ILE A 4 21.42 -0.25 16.63
N GLN A 5 20.62 0.22 17.57
CA GLN A 5 21.11 0.67 18.89
C GLN A 5 21.60 -0.51 19.74
N ARG A 6 20.92 -1.67 19.66
CA ARG A 6 21.34 -2.91 20.34
C ARG A 6 22.66 -3.42 19.74
N PHE A 7 22.80 -3.40 18.42
CA PHE A 7 24.04 -3.78 17.75
C PHE A 7 25.21 -2.87 18.13
N ARG A 8 25.01 -1.55 18.16
CA ARG A 8 26.04 -0.60 18.61
C ARG A 8 26.42 -0.82 20.06
N LEU A 9 25.46 -1.14 20.92
CA LEU A 9 25.71 -1.46 22.32
C LEU A 9 26.54 -2.73 22.47
N SER A 10 26.21 -3.81 21.72
CA SER A 10 26.96 -5.07 21.75
C SER A 10 28.41 -4.88 21.27
N LEU A 11 28.63 -4.08 20.24
CA LEU A 11 29.96 -3.74 19.76
C LEU A 11 30.76 -2.93 20.78
N LEU A 12 30.14 -1.97 21.44
CA LEU A 12 30.75 -1.18 22.50
C LEU A 12 31.15 -2.07 23.70
N LEU A 13 30.24 -2.95 24.12
CA LEU A 13 30.52 -3.93 25.21
C LEU A 13 31.67 -4.86 24.84
N PHE A 14 31.73 -5.35 23.61
CA PHE A 14 32.83 -6.17 23.12
C PHE A 14 34.17 -5.43 23.15
N LEU A 15 34.20 -4.17 22.70
CA LEU A 15 35.43 -3.35 22.75
C LEU A 15 35.85 -3.05 24.18
N LEU A 16 34.92 -2.78 25.09
CA LEU A 16 35.19 -2.61 26.51
C LEU A 16 35.74 -3.89 27.16
N LEU A 17 35.19 -5.03 26.76
CA LEU A 17 35.65 -6.34 27.26
C LEU A 17 37.09 -6.65 26.80
N VAL A 18 37.40 -6.39 25.52
CA VAL A 18 38.76 -6.57 24.99
C VAL A 18 39.74 -5.60 25.65
N GLY A 19 39.36 -4.34 25.77
CA GLY A 19 40.19 -3.34 26.44
C GLY A 19 40.41 -3.66 27.93
N GLY A 20 39.32 -3.98 28.66
CA GLY A 20 39.40 -4.35 30.08
C GLY A 20 40.17 -5.65 30.33
N GLY A 21 40.01 -6.64 29.47
CA GLY A 21 40.76 -7.89 29.53
C GLY A 21 42.27 -7.66 29.29
N THR A 22 42.63 -6.85 28.31
CA THR A 22 44.00 -6.49 28.02
C THR A 22 44.65 -5.76 29.20
N LEU A 23 43.99 -4.73 29.74
CA LEU A 23 44.48 -4.01 30.91
C LEU A 23 44.57 -4.91 32.14
N GLY A 24 43.61 -5.80 32.35
CA GLY A 24 43.62 -6.76 33.45
C GLY A 24 44.83 -7.70 33.43
N TYR A 25 45.18 -8.28 32.30
CA TYR A 25 46.40 -9.10 32.17
C TYR A 25 47.67 -8.28 32.35
N MET A 26 47.72 -7.02 31.86
CA MET A 26 48.88 -6.14 32.09
C MET A 26 49.09 -5.85 33.58
N GLU A 27 48.02 -5.57 34.32
CA GLU A 27 48.08 -5.25 35.76
C GLU A 27 48.30 -6.45 36.64
N ILE A 28 47.67 -7.62 36.37
CA ILE A 28 47.69 -8.80 37.20
C ILE A 28 48.95 -9.60 36.94
N GLU A 29 49.32 -9.84 35.69
CA GLU A 29 50.40 -10.71 35.28
C GLU A 29 51.68 -9.93 34.89
N GLY A 30 51.60 -8.60 34.75
CA GLY A 30 52.73 -7.76 34.35
C GLY A 30 53.17 -7.97 32.89
N TRP A 31 52.31 -8.55 32.04
CA TRP A 31 52.65 -8.86 30.65
C TRP A 31 52.69 -7.61 29.75
N GLY A 32 53.41 -7.74 28.65
CA GLY A 32 53.40 -6.70 27.61
C GLY A 32 52.00 -6.54 27.00
N TRP A 33 51.72 -5.34 26.49
CA TRP A 33 50.41 -5.01 25.94
C TRP A 33 49.97 -5.98 24.80
N LEU A 34 50.91 -6.43 23.98
CA LEU A 34 50.64 -7.32 22.86
C LEU A 34 50.25 -8.73 23.31
N ASP A 35 50.98 -9.27 24.30
CA ASP A 35 50.72 -10.58 24.89
C ASP A 35 49.38 -10.58 25.64
N SER A 36 49.09 -9.53 26.37
CA SER A 36 47.84 -9.31 27.09
C SER A 36 46.65 -9.17 26.12
N LEU A 37 46.81 -8.42 25.02
CA LEU A 37 45.79 -8.30 23.98
C LEU A 37 45.54 -9.64 23.28
N PHE A 38 46.60 -10.34 22.90
CA PHE A 38 46.51 -11.64 22.26
C PHE A 38 45.79 -12.66 23.15
N MET A 39 46.16 -12.75 24.44
CA MET A 39 45.50 -13.63 25.40
C MET A 39 44.01 -13.27 25.57
N THR A 40 43.69 -11.98 25.65
CA THR A 40 42.31 -11.53 25.76
C THR A 40 41.50 -11.91 24.53
N VAL A 41 42.03 -11.68 23.32
CA VAL A 41 41.33 -11.97 22.06
C VAL A 41 41.09 -13.49 21.92
N ILE A 42 42.07 -14.34 22.15
CA ILE A 42 41.90 -15.79 22.05
C ILE A 42 40.94 -16.37 23.10
N THR A 43 40.85 -15.71 24.26
CA THR A 43 39.93 -16.10 25.35
C THR A 43 38.50 -15.67 25.02
N VAL A 44 38.29 -14.40 24.65
CA VAL A 44 36.97 -13.87 24.36
C VAL A 44 36.38 -14.43 23.05
N SER A 45 37.24 -14.71 22.03
CA SER A 45 36.83 -15.37 20.80
C SER A 45 36.53 -16.86 20.94
N THR A 46 36.70 -17.43 22.13
CA THR A 46 36.54 -18.88 22.45
C THR A 46 37.46 -19.82 21.67
N VAL A 47 38.53 -19.31 21.07
CA VAL A 47 39.51 -20.10 20.32
C VAL A 47 40.36 -20.94 21.29
N GLY A 48 40.79 -20.33 22.41
CA GLY A 48 41.47 -21.03 23.51
C GLY A 48 42.72 -21.79 23.08
N TYR A 49 43.56 -21.18 22.24
CA TYR A 49 44.69 -21.85 21.61
C TYR A 49 45.69 -22.39 22.64
N GLN A 50 46.25 -21.51 23.46
CA GLN A 50 47.08 -21.83 24.66
C GLN A 50 47.33 -20.53 25.44
N THR A 51 47.79 -20.66 26.72
CA THR A 51 48.22 -19.51 27.50
C THR A 51 49.54 -18.96 26.94
N VAL A 52 49.67 -17.62 26.84
CA VAL A 52 50.86 -16.97 26.30
C VAL A 52 52.05 -17.18 27.23
N HIS A 53 51.80 -17.07 28.54
CA HIS A 53 52.73 -17.38 29.63
C HIS A 53 52.03 -18.17 30.72
N GLN A 54 52.78 -18.67 31.72
CA GLN A 54 52.17 -19.33 32.88
C GLN A 54 51.42 -18.31 33.72
N LEU A 55 50.16 -18.63 33.99
CA LEU A 55 49.28 -17.80 34.83
C LEU A 55 49.52 -18.10 36.32
N ASP A 56 49.53 -17.05 37.11
CA ASP A 56 49.43 -17.20 38.55
C ASP A 56 47.99 -17.50 39.02
N ARG A 57 47.76 -17.64 40.33
CA ARG A 57 46.40 -17.89 40.84
C ARG A 57 45.41 -16.74 40.54
N ALA A 58 45.89 -15.51 40.57
CA ALA A 58 45.07 -14.34 40.31
C ALA A 58 44.71 -14.27 38.84
N GLY A 59 45.66 -14.52 37.93
CA GLY A 59 45.45 -14.59 36.50
C GLY A 59 44.48 -15.70 36.07
N ILE A 60 44.53 -16.86 36.74
CA ILE A 60 43.58 -17.96 36.52
C ILE A 60 42.15 -17.52 36.89
N PHE A 61 41.94 -16.90 38.06
CA PHE A 61 40.61 -16.39 38.44
C PHE A 61 40.12 -15.29 37.51
N PHE A 62 40.99 -14.38 37.11
CA PHE A 62 40.69 -13.34 36.16
C PHE A 62 40.26 -13.92 34.80
N THR A 63 41.02 -14.91 34.29
CA THR A 63 40.70 -15.61 33.03
C THR A 63 39.34 -16.30 33.11
N MET A 64 39.03 -16.98 34.22
CA MET A 64 37.71 -17.61 34.42
C MET A 64 36.59 -16.57 34.38
N ALA A 65 36.76 -15.43 35.06
CA ALA A 65 35.79 -14.34 35.02
C ALA A 65 35.63 -13.78 33.60
N LEU A 66 36.75 -13.56 32.89
CA LEU A 66 36.75 -13.06 31.50
C LEU A 66 36.04 -14.02 30.54
N ILE A 67 36.22 -15.35 30.73
CA ILE A 67 35.50 -16.37 29.93
C ILE A 67 33.98 -16.24 30.13
N VAL A 68 33.52 -16.19 31.38
CA VAL A 68 32.07 -16.11 31.68
C VAL A 68 31.44 -14.87 31.08
N VAL A 69 32.07 -13.70 31.27
CA VAL A 69 31.58 -12.42 30.72
C VAL A 69 31.71 -12.39 29.19
N GLY A 70 32.80 -12.95 28.66
CA GLY A 70 33.09 -13.03 27.23
C GLY A 70 32.06 -13.85 26.47
N VAL A 71 31.80 -15.09 26.95
CA VAL A 71 30.79 -15.98 26.34
C VAL A 71 29.41 -15.33 26.38
N GLY A 72 29.03 -14.69 27.49
CA GLY A 72 27.76 -13.97 27.59
C GLY A 72 27.66 -12.80 26.59
N THR A 73 28.72 -12.01 26.42
CA THR A 73 28.78 -10.88 25.51
C THR A 73 28.73 -11.33 24.05
N VAL A 74 29.49 -12.34 23.67
CA VAL A 74 29.48 -12.88 22.30
C VAL A 74 28.13 -13.54 21.98
N GLY A 75 27.55 -14.30 22.92
CA GLY A 75 26.21 -14.88 22.75
C GLY A 75 25.13 -13.83 22.54
N TYR A 76 25.19 -12.76 23.31
CA TYR A 76 24.27 -11.62 23.12
C TYR A 76 24.47 -10.93 21.75
N ALA A 77 25.70 -10.76 21.32
CA ALA A 77 26.01 -10.19 20.01
C ALA A 77 25.48 -11.05 18.85
N ILE A 78 25.65 -12.39 18.94
CA ILE A 78 25.14 -13.33 17.95
C ILE A 78 23.59 -13.30 17.92
N ALA A 79 22.93 -13.29 19.07
CA ALA A 79 21.49 -13.24 19.17
C ALA A 79 20.93 -11.95 18.52
N THR A 80 21.51 -10.79 18.84
CA THR A 80 21.10 -9.51 18.24
C THR A 80 21.39 -9.42 16.74
N LEU A 81 22.47 -10.03 16.27
CA LEU A 81 22.78 -10.10 14.84
C LEU A 81 21.77 -10.99 14.11
N SER A 82 21.44 -12.14 14.71
CA SER A 82 20.44 -13.07 14.16
C SER A 82 19.05 -12.43 14.06
N GLU A 83 18.62 -11.69 15.09
CA GLU A 83 17.37 -10.90 15.02
C GLU A 83 17.40 -9.89 13.87
N THR A 84 18.50 -9.15 13.71
CA THR A 84 18.65 -8.13 12.66
C THR A 84 18.63 -8.74 11.25
N ILE A 85 19.18 -9.94 11.09
CA ILE A 85 19.19 -10.67 9.80
C ILE A 85 17.81 -11.28 9.50
N LEU A 86 17.16 -11.88 10.51
CA LEU A 86 15.85 -12.51 10.37
C LEU A 86 14.73 -11.48 10.12
N GLU A 87 14.83 -10.29 10.69
CA GLU A 87 13.90 -9.19 10.45
C GLU A 87 14.03 -8.58 9.04
N GLY A 88 14.87 -9.11 8.16
CA GLY A 88 14.94 -8.74 6.74
C GLY A 88 15.45 -7.32 6.44
N HIS A 89 15.97 -6.60 7.45
CA HIS A 89 16.43 -5.22 7.30
C HIS A 89 17.56 -5.04 6.27
N LEU A 90 18.36 -6.08 6.02
CA LEU A 90 19.49 -6.03 5.07
C LEU A 90 19.06 -6.16 3.60
N GLN A 91 18.01 -6.90 3.28
CA GLN A 91 17.52 -7.03 1.89
C GLN A 91 16.87 -5.74 1.37
N ASN A 92 16.33 -4.91 2.26
CA ASN A 92 15.67 -3.65 1.90
C ASN A 92 16.64 -2.53 1.49
N PHE A 93 17.92 -2.59 1.90
CA PHE A 93 18.89 -1.54 1.61
C PHE A 93 19.32 -1.44 0.13
N TRP A 94 19.33 -2.56 -0.59
CA TRP A 94 19.79 -2.58 -1.99
C TRP A 94 18.66 -2.50 -3.02
N GLY A 95 17.48 -3.02 -2.68
CA GLY A 95 16.29 -2.92 -3.53
C GLY A 95 15.55 -1.58 -3.38
N GLY A 96 15.53 -1.01 -2.19
CA GLY A 96 14.77 0.19 -1.83
C GLY A 96 15.12 1.41 -2.67
N ARG A 97 16.42 1.71 -2.84
CA ARG A 97 16.86 2.89 -3.62
C ARG A 97 16.46 2.85 -5.10
N LYS A 98 16.43 1.65 -5.71
CA LYS A 98 15.98 1.51 -7.10
C LYS A 98 14.46 1.69 -7.20
N MET A 99 13.74 1.18 -6.23
CA MET A 99 12.28 1.31 -6.14
C MET A 99 11.87 2.76 -5.84
N GLU A 100 12.51 3.42 -4.86
CA GLU A 100 12.28 4.85 -4.56
C GLU A 100 12.49 5.72 -5.79
N ARG A 101 13.59 5.53 -6.54
CA ARG A 101 13.83 6.24 -7.80
C ARG A 101 12.79 5.95 -8.89
N ALA A 102 12.21 4.75 -8.89
CA ALA A 102 11.13 4.43 -9.80
C ALA A 102 9.84 5.16 -9.39
N ILE A 103 9.54 5.20 -8.09
CA ILE A 103 8.39 5.92 -7.51
C ILE A 103 8.51 7.43 -7.72
N GLU A 104 9.71 8.00 -7.56
CA GLU A 104 9.97 9.43 -7.82
C GLU A 104 9.58 9.87 -9.25
N LYS A 105 9.62 8.95 -10.22
CA LYS A 105 9.28 9.22 -11.61
C LYS A 105 7.82 8.93 -11.94
N MET A 106 7.05 8.38 -10.99
CA MET A 106 5.65 8.07 -11.21
C MET A 106 4.80 9.34 -11.17
N GLU A 107 3.88 9.43 -12.11
CA GLU A 107 2.89 10.52 -12.21
C GLU A 107 1.50 9.92 -12.31
N ARG A 108 0.51 10.65 -11.81
CA ARG A 108 -0.91 10.28 -11.85
C ARG A 108 -1.20 8.88 -11.29
N HIS A 109 -0.34 8.39 -10.41
CA HIS A 109 -0.51 7.10 -9.75
C HIS A 109 -1.46 7.21 -8.55
N VAL A 110 -1.90 6.06 -8.05
CA VAL A 110 -2.73 5.93 -6.86
C VAL A 110 -1.84 5.55 -5.68
N ILE A 111 -1.94 6.27 -4.56
CA ILE A 111 -1.26 5.89 -3.33
C ILE A 111 -2.24 5.07 -2.48
N VAL A 112 -1.82 3.88 -2.02
CA VAL A 112 -2.62 3.00 -1.17
C VAL A 112 -1.99 2.93 0.22
N CYS A 113 -2.63 3.56 1.21
CA CYS A 113 -2.20 3.56 2.60
C CYS A 113 -2.72 2.32 3.34
N GLY A 114 -1.82 1.38 3.57
CA GLY A 114 -2.08 0.09 4.21
C GLY A 114 -2.27 -1.06 3.23
N PHE A 115 -1.63 -2.21 3.52
CA PHE A 115 -1.79 -3.46 2.77
C PHE A 115 -2.47 -4.56 3.58
N GLY A 116 -3.30 -4.16 4.57
CA GLY A 116 -4.12 -5.07 5.35
C GLY A 116 -5.25 -5.71 4.54
N ARG A 117 -6.32 -6.12 5.21
CA ARG A 117 -7.47 -6.87 4.60
C ARG A 117 -8.06 -6.23 3.34
N ILE A 118 -8.17 -4.92 3.29
CA ILE A 118 -8.74 -4.22 2.13
C ILE A 118 -7.65 -3.89 1.11
N GLY A 119 -6.49 -3.39 1.56
CA GLY A 119 -5.38 -3.06 0.66
C GLY A 119 -4.89 -4.26 -0.14
N SER A 120 -4.77 -5.43 0.49
CA SER A 120 -4.34 -6.68 -0.17
C SER A 120 -5.30 -7.17 -1.26
N LEU A 121 -6.56 -6.73 -1.24
CA LEU A 121 -7.55 -6.99 -2.29
C LEU A 121 -7.57 -5.87 -3.34
N THR A 122 -7.38 -4.63 -2.90
CA THR A 122 -7.44 -3.44 -3.77
C THR A 122 -6.23 -3.36 -4.70
N VAL A 123 -5.03 -3.60 -4.18
CA VAL A 123 -3.78 -3.49 -4.95
C VAL A 123 -3.71 -4.45 -6.15
N PRO A 124 -4.03 -5.76 -6.00
CA PRO A 124 -4.10 -6.65 -7.16
C PRO A 124 -5.15 -6.22 -8.20
N ALA A 125 -6.27 -5.65 -7.75
CA ALA A 125 -7.31 -5.15 -8.66
C ALA A 125 -6.82 -3.93 -9.46
N LEU A 126 -6.08 -3.00 -8.84
CA LEU A 126 -5.43 -1.88 -9.54
C LEU A 126 -4.41 -2.40 -10.56
N HIS A 127 -3.59 -3.37 -10.14
CA HIS A 127 -2.59 -3.99 -11.01
C HIS A 127 -3.22 -4.65 -12.24
N ALA A 128 -4.29 -5.42 -12.05
CA ALA A 128 -5.00 -6.09 -13.13
C ALA A 128 -5.64 -5.11 -14.14
N GLN A 129 -5.99 -3.91 -13.70
CA GLN A 129 -6.53 -2.83 -14.53
C GLN A 129 -5.43 -1.95 -15.17
N GLY A 130 -4.16 -2.22 -14.90
CA GLY A 130 -3.05 -1.41 -15.40
C GLY A 130 -2.96 -0.01 -14.79
N ILE A 131 -3.63 0.23 -13.65
CA ILE A 131 -3.60 1.51 -12.94
C ILE A 131 -2.28 1.60 -12.17
N PRO A 132 -1.44 2.62 -12.39
CA PRO A 132 -0.20 2.78 -11.64
C PRO A 132 -0.49 3.09 -10.18
N PHE A 133 0.23 2.45 -9.26
CA PHE A 133 0.03 2.63 -7.82
C PHE A 133 1.34 2.52 -7.03
N VAL A 134 1.31 3.04 -5.81
CA VAL A 134 2.35 2.88 -4.78
C VAL A 134 1.68 2.50 -3.47
N VAL A 135 2.19 1.48 -2.80
CA VAL A 135 1.70 1.07 -1.47
C VAL A 135 2.54 1.75 -0.39
N VAL A 136 1.90 2.22 0.68
CA VAL A 136 2.56 2.68 1.91
C VAL A 136 2.19 1.71 3.01
N GLU A 137 3.20 1.03 3.59
CA GLU A 137 2.98 0.01 4.62
C GLU A 137 4.14 0.02 5.63
N GLU A 138 3.82 -0.12 6.93
CA GLU A 138 4.81 -0.13 8.00
C GLU A 138 5.09 -1.53 8.56
N ASN A 139 4.16 -2.48 8.40
CA ASN A 139 4.29 -3.83 8.92
C ASN A 139 5.29 -4.64 8.08
N PRO A 140 6.40 -5.14 8.68
CA PRO A 140 7.44 -5.86 7.95
C PRO A 140 6.95 -7.12 7.23
N ASP A 141 5.99 -7.85 7.81
CA ASP A 141 5.45 -9.08 7.22
C ASP A 141 4.66 -8.78 5.95
N LEU A 142 3.84 -7.72 5.98
CA LEU A 142 3.08 -7.26 4.81
C LEU A 142 3.99 -6.66 3.75
N VAL A 143 5.02 -5.91 4.16
CA VAL A 143 6.05 -5.38 3.24
C VAL A 143 6.74 -6.52 2.49
N LYS A 144 7.07 -7.62 3.16
CA LYS A 144 7.66 -8.79 2.52
C LYS A 144 6.74 -9.37 1.45
N GLU A 145 5.45 -9.52 1.74
CA GLU A 145 4.46 -9.99 0.77
C GLU A 145 4.35 -9.05 -0.46
N ILE A 146 4.35 -7.73 -0.24
CA ILE A 146 4.31 -6.72 -1.31
C ILE A 146 5.54 -6.85 -2.22
N LEU A 147 6.73 -7.00 -1.63
CA LEU A 147 7.99 -7.15 -2.36
C LEU A 147 8.07 -8.45 -3.16
N GLU A 148 7.57 -9.56 -2.60
CA GLU A 148 7.48 -10.85 -3.30
C GLU A 148 6.60 -10.75 -4.55
N ARG A 149 5.53 -9.94 -4.48
CA ARG A 149 4.65 -9.63 -5.63
C ARG A 149 5.24 -8.58 -6.57
N LYS A 150 6.41 -8.02 -6.25
CA LYS A 150 7.09 -6.94 -7.01
C LYS A 150 6.25 -5.67 -7.15
N TYR A 151 5.40 -5.37 -6.18
CA TYR A 151 4.64 -4.14 -6.14
C TYR A 151 5.49 -2.99 -5.59
N PRO A 152 5.33 -1.76 -6.11
CA PRO A 152 6.04 -0.60 -5.58
C PRO A 152 5.54 -0.26 -4.18
N VAL A 153 6.48 -0.13 -3.23
CA VAL A 153 6.17 0.12 -1.81
C VAL A 153 7.12 1.14 -1.20
N ILE A 154 6.56 2.05 -0.42
CA ILE A 154 7.25 2.92 0.53
C ILE A 154 7.05 2.32 1.92
N ILE A 155 8.15 1.97 2.57
CA ILE A 155 8.13 1.40 3.92
C ILE A 155 8.07 2.55 4.92
N GLY A 156 6.98 2.64 5.68
CA GLY A 156 6.80 3.67 6.69
C GLY A 156 5.35 3.85 7.12
N ASN A 157 5.18 4.70 8.12
CA ASN A 157 3.87 5.05 8.63
C ASN A 157 3.24 6.16 7.77
N ALA A 158 2.05 5.91 7.24
CA ALA A 158 1.33 6.87 6.39
C ALA A 158 0.84 8.13 7.16
N THR A 159 0.88 8.12 8.51
CA THR A 159 0.60 9.31 9.31
C THR A 159 1.78 10.29 9.35
N GLU A 160 2.97 9.86 8.93
CA GLU A 160 4.14 10.71 8.84
C GLU A 160 4.14 11.43 7.47
N GLU A 161 4.18 12.76 7.50
CA GLU A 161 4.15 13.60 6.30
C GLU A 161 5.25 13.23 5.29
N GLY A 162 6.47 13.01 5.76
CA GLY A 162 7.59 12.60 4.91
C GLY A 162 7.38 11.25 4.18
N THR A 163 6.52 10.38 4.69
CA THR A 163 6.21 9.08 4.05
C THR A 163 5.33 9.26 2.83
N LEU A 164 4.29 10.09 2.90
CA LEU A 164 3.43 10.40 1.75
C LEU A 164 4.16 11.22 0.70
N MET A 165 5.07 12.11 1.10
CA MET A 165 5.94 12.84 0.16
C MET A 165 6.82 11.89 -0.64
N LYS A 166 7.46 10.91 0.00
CA LYS A 166 8.23 9.85 -0.68
C LYS A 166 7.37 9.02 -1.63
N ALA A 167 6.10 8.79 -1.28
CA ALA A 167 5.15 8.12 -2.15
C ALA A 167 4.68 9.02 -3.32
N GLY A 168 5.07 10.28 -3.40
CA GLY A 168 4.76 11.20 -4.48
C GLY A 168 3.34 11.76 -4.42
N VAL A 169 2.84 12.08 -3.24
CA VAL A 169 1.46 12.58 -3.04
C VAL A 169 1.14 13.82 -3.88
N GLU A 170 2.12 14.69 -4.14
CA GLU A 170 1.98 15.89 -4.99
C GLU A 170 1.63 15.56 -6.46
N ARG A 171 2.05 14.37 -6.93
CA ARG A 171 1.88 13.91 -8.32
C ARG A 171 0.82 12.81 -8.45
N ALA A 172 0.25 12.39 -7.32
CA ALA A 172 -0.74 11.33 -7.28
C ALA A 172 -2.08 11.78 -7.87
N SER A 173 -2.82 10.88 -8.49
CA SER A 173 -4.20 11.11 -8.95
C SER A 173 -5.21 10.87 -7.83
N ALA A 174 -4.90 9.96 -6.91
CA ALA A 174 -5.78 9.63 -5.78
C ALA A 174 -5.00 9.04 -4.61
N LEU A 175 -5.58 9.17 -3.41
CA LEU A 175 -5.14 8.53 -2.18
C LEU A 175 -6.24 7.57 -1.70
N LEU A 176 -5.89 6.29 -1.53
CA LEU A 176 -6.77 5.27 -0.96
C LEU A 176 -6.32 4.98 0.48
N VAL A 177 -7.13 5.32 1.47
CA VAL A 177 -6.86 5.06 2.88
C VAL A 177 -7.59 3.79 3.29
N THR A 178 -6.87 2.66 3.32
CA THR A 178 -7.43 1.31 3.55
C THR A 178 -7.26 0.81 4.99
N LEU A 179 -6.94 1.72 5.93
CA LEU A 179 -6.71 1.46 7.36
C LEU A 179 -8.02 1.25 8.13
N SER A 180 -8.75 0.19 7.82
CA SER A 180 -10.09 -0.08 8.36
C SER A 180 -10.16 -0.28 9.88
N THR A 181 -9.06 -0.73 10.52
CA THR A 181 -8.98 -0.97 11.97
C THR A 181 -8.37 0.19 12.76
N ARG A 182 -7.69 1.11 12.07
CA ARG A 182 -6.99 2.27 12.66
C ARG A 182 -7.70 3.57 12.26
N VAL A 183 -8.93 3.73 12.74
CA VAL A 183 -9.82 4.85 12.35
C VAL A 183 -9.22 6.22 12.66
N ALA A 184 -8.50 6.37 13.79
CA ALA A 184 -7.86 7.63 14.15
C ALA A 184 -6.77 8.02 13.14
N ASP A 185 -5.94 7.06 12.74
CA ASP A 185 -4.88 7.28 11.77
C ASP A 185 -5.47 7.57 10.38
N ALA A 186 -6.51 6.82 9.99
CA ALA A 186 -7.23 7.08 8.74
C ALA A 186 -7.79 8.51 8.70
N ALA A 187 -8.41 8.97 9.78
CA ALA A 187 -8.95 10.33 9.87
C ALA A 187 -7.84 11.39 9.83
N TYR A 188 -6.72 11.14 10.52
CA TYR A 188 -5.56 12.02 10.49
C TYR A 188 -4.97 12.15 9.07
N ILE A 189 -4.74 11.03 8.40
CA ILE A 189 -4.21 11.00 7.02
C ILE A 189 -5.15 11.77 6.08
N VAL A 190 -6.46 11.50 6.16
CA VAL A 190 -7.46 12.19 5.33
C VAL A 190 -7.43 13.70 5.57
N MET A 191 -7.43 14.12 6.85
CA MET A 191 -7.47 15.53 7.23
C MET A 191 -6.19 16.27 6.81
N SER A 192 -5.01 15.75 7.16
CA SER A 192 -3.73 16.39 6.80
C SER A 192 -3.56 16.46 5.29
N THR A 193 -3.80 15.35 4.57
CA THR A 193 -3.70 15.35 3.11
C THR A 193 -4.70 16.30 2.45
N ARG A 194 -5.91 16.46 2.98
CA ARG A 194 -6.89 17.40 2.44
C ARG A 194 -6.47 18.86 2.64
N ILE A 195 -5.80 19.17 3.76
CA ILE A 195 -5.27 20.52 4.04
C ILE A 195 -4.17 20.86 3.03
N ASP A 196 -3.22 19.95 2.82
CA ASP A 196 -2.04 20.21 1.99
C ASP A 196 -2.33 20.05 0.50
N TYR A 197 -3.25 19.16 0.13
CA TYR A 197 -3.64 18.84 -1.25
C TYR A 197 -5.16 18.93 -1.47
N PRO A 198 -5.74 20.14 -1.54
CA PRO A 198 -7.20 20.36 -1.57
C PRO A 198 -7.92 19.69 -2.75
N SER A 199 -7.26 19.51 -3.89
CA SER A 199 -7.84 18.95 -5.12
C SER A 199 -7.67 17.42 -5.24
N LEU A 200 -6.86 16.79 -4.37
CA LEU A 200 -6.59 15.36 -4.47
C LEU A 200 -7.85 14.54 -4.18
N THR A 201 -8.12 13.53 -5.00
CA THR A 201 -9.19 12.57 -4.71
C THR A 201 -8.78 11.65 -3.57
N ILE A 202 -9.48 11.71 -2.44
CA ILE A 202 -9.22 10.89 -1.26
C ILE A 202 -10.39 9.94 -1.05
N ILE A 203 -10.12 8.64 -1.13
CA ILE A 203 -11.10 7.59 -0.87
C ILE A 203 -10.67 6.86 0.40
N ALA A 204 -11.55 6.76 1.38
CA ALA A 204 -11.26 6.10 2.64
C ALA A 204 -12.21 4.92 2.89
N VAL A 205 -11.76 3.97 3.70
CA VAL A 205 -12.55 2.81 4.11
C VAL A 205 -13.11 3.03 5.52
N ALA A 206 -14.40 2.78 5.70
CA ALA A 206 -15.06 2.77 7.00
C ALA A 206 -15.67 1.39 7.29
N ASN A 207 -15.72 1.03 8.58
CA ASN A 207 -16.36 -0.22 9.01
C ASN A 207 -17.84 -0.02 9.37
N ASP A 208 -18.23 1.20 9.67
CA ASP A 208 -19.58 1.58 10.11
C ASP A 208 -19.95 3.00 9.66
N SER A 209 -21.24 3.33 9.72
CA SER A 209 -21.79 4.62 9.27
C SER A 209 -21.31 5.83 10.12
N ARG A 210 -20.92 5.60 11.40
CA ARG A 210 -20.39 6.70 12.23
C ARG A 210 -18.99 7.09 11.80
N THR A 211 -18.17 6.08 11.49
CA THR A 211 -16.82 6.26 10.95
C THR A 211 -16.88 6.89 9.57
N GLU A 212 -17.81 6.46 8.71
CA GLU A 212 -18.05 7.06 7.39
C GLU A 212 -18.32 8.57 7.51
N ALA A 213 -19.26 8.98 8.36
CA ALA A 213 -19.58 10.39 8.58
C ALA A 213 -18.39 11.21 9.13
N LYS A 214 -17.50 10.60 9.93
CA LYS A 214 -16.28 11.25 10.43
C LYS A 214 -15.25 11.45 9.32
N LEU A 215 -15.02 10.43 8.50
CA LEU A 215 -14.05 10.49 7.40
C LEU A 215 -14.49 11.49 6.31
N LEU A 216 -15.79 11.56 6.00
CA LEU A 216 -16.32 12.59 5.10
C LEU A 216 -16.09 14.00 5.66
N ARG A 217 -16.34 14.22 6.97
CA ARG A 217 -16.07 15.51 7.61
C ARG A 217 -14.58 15.83 7.71
N ALA A 218 -13.72 14.83 7.80
CA ALA A 218 -12.27 15.00 7.75
C ALA A 218 -11.77 15.42 6.35
N GLY A 219 -12.60 15.34 5.30
CA GLY A 219 -12.26 15.78 3.95
C GLY A 219 -12.09 14.65 2.93
N ALA A 220 -12.53 13.41 3.24
CA ALA A 220 -12.56 12.36 2.23
C ALA A 220 -13.52 12.73 1.09
N SER A 221 -13.11 12.53 -0.16
CA SER A 221 -13.95 12.73 -1.34
C SER A 221 -15.05 11.68 -1.40
N LYS A 222 -14.73 10.45 -0.98
CA LYS A 222 -15.65 9.32 -0.89
C LYS A 222 -15.23 8.38 0.23
N VAL A 223 -16.21 7.76 0.87
CA VAL A 223 -15.96 6.69 1.84
C VAL A 223 -16.67 5.43 1.36
N VAL A 224 -15.98 4.30 1.47
CA VAL A 224 -16.50 2.98 1.12
C VAL A 224 -16.59 2.14 2.39
N SER A 225 -17.74 1.50 2.61
CA SER A 225 -18.01 0.63 3.76
C SER A 225 -18.19 -0.82 3.29
N PRO A 226 -17.11 -1.61 3.13
CA PRO A 226 -17.17 -2.95 2.54
C PRO A 226 -18.08 -3.90 3.30
N PHE A 227 -18.14 -3.78 4.63
CA PHE A 227 -19.00 -4.65 5.46
C PHE A 227 -20.47 -4.34 5.27
N ILE A 228 -20.84 -3.06 5.14
CA ILE A 228 -22.23 -2.65 4.86
C ILE A 228 -22.62 -3.14 3.46
N LEU A 229 -21.77 -2.90 2.46
CA LEU A 229 -22.00 -3.38 1.11
C LEU A 229 -22.11 -4.91 1.04
N GLY A 230 -21.21 -5.61 1.74
CA GLY A 230 -21.23 -7.07 1.82
C GLY A 230 -22.49 -7.61 2.51
N SER A 231 -22.94 -6.97 3.59
CA SER A 231 -24.16 -7.39 4.28
C SER A 231 -25.42 -7.19 3.42
N HIS A 232 -25.54 -6.06 2.72
CA HIS A 232 -26.64 -5.86 1.76
C HIS A 232 -26.61 -6.92 0.66
N ARG A 233 -25.43 -7.25 0.15
CA ARG A 233 -25.27 -8.27 -0.90
C ARG A 233 -25.65 -9.67 -0.41
N MET A 234 -25.35 -10.02 0.84
CA MET A 234 -25.82 -11.28 1.46
C MET A 234 -27.33 -11.33 1.57
N VAL A 235 -27.98 -10.24 1.98
CA VAL A 235 -29.44 -10.15 2.02
C VAL A 235 -30.03 -10.29 0.61
N MET A 236 -29.46 -9.61 -0.38
CA MET A 236 -29.89 -9.73 -1.78
C MET A 236 -29.74 -11.16 -2.32
N ALA A 237 -28.65 -11.85 -1.98
CA ALA A 237 -28.45 -13.25 -2.37
C ALA A 237 -29.58 -14.17 -1.85
N LEU A 238 -30.15 -13.85 -0.69
CA LEU A 238 -31.25 -14.59 -0.10
C LEU A 238 -32.62 -14.19 -0.68
N THR A 239 -32.82 -12.88 -0.89
CA THR A 239 -34.15 -12.32 -1.21
C THR A 239 -34.36 -12.12 -2.72
N GLN A 240 -33.30 -11.87 -3.48
CA GLN A 240 -33.31 -11.52 -4.89
C GLN A 240 -32.14 -12.14 -5.65
N PRO A 241 -31.98 -13.48 -5.63
CA PRO A 241 -30.79 -14.13 -6.20
C PRO A 241 -30.60 -13.81 -7.69
N THR A 242 -31.66 -13.84 -8.48
CA THR A 242 -31.61 -13.54 -9.92
C THR A 242 -31.10 -12.12 -10.20
N LEU A 243 -31.49 -11.14 -9.35
CA LEU A 243 -30.99 -9.75 -9.50
C LEU A 243 -29.49 -9.68 -9.19
N LEU A 244 -29.05 -10.42 -8.16
CA LEU A 244 -27.64 -10.50 -7.81
C LEU A 244 -26.82 -11.11 -8.96
N ASP A 245 -27.31 -12.20 -9.57
CA ASP A 245 -26.67 -12.85 -10.72
C ASP A 245 -26.53 -11.86 -11.89
N VAL A 246 -27.59 -11.11 -12.21
CA VAL A 246 -27.52 -10.08 -13.25
C VAL A 246 -26.49 -9.01 -12.93
N MET A 247 -26.42 -8.55 -11.67
CA MET A 247 -25.41 -7.56 -11.25
C MET A 247 -23.99 -8.12 -11.32
N ASP A 248 -23.78 -9.40 -11.04
CA ASP A 248 -22.46 -10.04 -11.15
C ASP A 248 -22.03 -10.23 -12.60
N VAL A 249 -22.94 -10.61 -13.47
CA VAL A 249 -22.73 -10.66 -14.93
C VAL A 249 -22.28 -9.30 -15.46
N VAL A 250 -23.02 -8.25 -15.11
CA VAL A 250 -22.74 -6.88 -15.58
C VAL A 250 -21.46 -6.31 -14.96
N SER A 251 -21.10 -6.71 -13.74
CA SER A 251 -19.83 -6.34 -13.08
C SER A 251 -18.61 -7.08 -13.67
N GLY A 252 -18.79 -7.90 -14.70
CA GLY A 252 -17.72 -8.57 -15.44
C GLY A 252 -17.11 -9.78 -14.72
N ARG A 253 -17.74 -10.29 -13.65
CA ARG A 253 -17.24 -11.46 -12.91
C ARG A 253 -17.42 -12.77 -13.67
N ASP A 254 -18.48 -12.90 -14.49
CA ASP A 254 -18.84 -14.18 -15.13
C ASP A 254 -18.60 -14.23 -16.66
N GLY A 255 -17.93 -13.25 -17.25
CA GLY A 255 -17.54 -13.30 -18.66
C GLY A 255 -18.67 -13.28 -19.68
N MET A 256 -19.92 -13.08 -19.28
CA MET A 256 -21.10 -13.10 -20.17
C MET A 256 -21.25 -11.84 -21.05
N GLY A 257 -20.23 -10.99 -21.13
CA GLY A 257 -20.12 -9.95 -22.16
C GLY A 257 -21.02 -8.73 -22.01
N LEU A 258 -21.85 -8.63 -20.97
CA LEU A 258 -22.61 -7.43 -20.67
C LEU A 258 -21.77 -6.48 -19.77
N SER A 259 -21.85 -5.18 -20.04
CA SER A 259 -21.20 -4.16 -19.21
C SER A 259 -22.11 -2.94 -19.04
N PHE A 260 -21.92 -2.23 -17.92
CA PHE A 260 -22.39 -0.86 -17.76
C PHE A 260 -21.29 0.07 -18.23
N GLU A 261 -21.67 1.07 -19.02
CA GLU A 261 -20.77 2.17 -19.33
C GLU A 261 -21.48 3.52 -19.15
N GLU A 262 -20.72 4.48 -18.63
CA GLU A 262 -21.13 5.88 -18.57
C GLU A 262 -20.47 6.62 -19.72
N LEU A 263 -21.29 7.27 -20.55
CA LEU A 263 -20.84 8.05 -21.69
C LEU A 263 -21.41 9.47 -21.57
N VAL A 264 -20.65 10.46 -22.03
CA VAL A 264 -21.07 11.85 -22.13
C VAL A 264 -21.41 12.13 -23.59
N ILE A 265 -22.57 12.71 -23.85
CA ILE A 265 -22.99 13.07 -25.21
C ILE A 265 -22.15 14.27 -25.69
N PRO A 266 -21.30 14.12 -26.72
CA PRO A 266 -20.56 15.25 -27.31
C PRO A 266 -21.49 16.27 -27.92
N GLU A 267 -21.10 17.54 -27.99
CA GLU A 267 -21.91 18.63 -28.59
C GLU A 267 -22.20 18.41 -30.09
N ALA A 268 -21.25 17.80 -30.80
CA ALA A 268 -21.40 17.51 -32.24
C ALA A 268 -21.95 16.09 -32.52
N SER A 269 -22.46 15.39 -31.50
CA SER A 269 -22.94 14.02 -31.64
C SER A 269 -24.22 13.92 -32.46
N LEU A 270 -24.31 12.87 -33.28
CA LEU A 270 -25.55 12.52 -34.01
C LEU A 270 -26.74 12.23 -33.08
N PHE A 271 -26.50 12.09 -31.77
CA PHE A 271 -27.52 11.79 -30.76
C PHE A 271 -28.12 13.03 -30.14
N CYS A 272 -27.52 14.23 -30.37
CA CYS A 272 -28.05 15.48 -29.85
C CYS A 272 -29.41 15.81 -30.45
N ASP A 273 -30.33 16.25 -29.57
CA ASP A 273 -31.69 16.68 -29.91
C ASP A 273 -32.56 15.60 -30.57
N HIS A 274 -32.15 14.31 -30.48
CA HIS A 274 -32.95 13.17 -30.93
C HIS A 274 -33.49 12.37 -29.76
N SER A 275 -34.68 11.80 -29.94
CA SER A 275 -35.25 10.88 -28.96
C SER A 275 -34.52 9.52 -28.98
N ILE A 276 -34.52 8.81 -27.85
CA ILE A 276 -33.95 7.45 -27.77
C ILE A 276 -34.58 6.54 -28.82
N ALA A 277 -35.90 6.66 -29.08
CA ALA A 277 -36.61 5.88 -30.09
C ALA A 277 -36.10 6.15 -31.51
N GLU A 278 -35.86 7.39 -31.87
CA GLU A 278 -35.30 7.77 -33.18
C GLU A 278 -33.88 7.23 -33.35
N ILE A 279 -33.04 7.40 -32.35
CA ILE A 279 -31.67 6.88 -32.35
C ILE A 279 -31.66 5.35 -32.50
N ALA A 280 -32.47 4.65 -31.70
CA ALA A 280 -32.58 3.20 -31.77
C ALA A 280 -33.07 2.69 -33.11
N LYS A 281 -34.04 3.38 -33.72
CA LYS A 281 -34.61 3.05 -35.04
C LYS A 281 -33.57 3.26 -36.14
N ASN A 282 -32.81 4.36 -36.10
CA ASN A 282 -31.88 4.72 -37.16
C ASN A 282 -30.60 3.91 -37.13
N HIS A 283 -30.17 3.49 -35.95
CA HIS A 283 -28.86 2.84 -35.75
C HIS A 283 -28.94 1.37 -35.27
N GLY A 284 -30.18 0.86 -34.98
CA GLY A 284 -30.40 -0.54 -34.68
C GLY A 284 -29.76 -1.03 -33.36
N PHE A 285 -29.83 -0.23 -32.29
CA PHE A 285 -29.23 -0.59 -31.01
C PHE A 285 -29.95 -1.74 -30.29
N ARG A 286 -29.14 -2.65 -29.72
CA ARG A 286 -29.61 -3.66 -28.76
C ARG A 286 -29.28 -3.29 -27.31
N SER A 287 -28.46 -2.25 -27.11
CA SER A 287 -28.14 -1.71 -25.78
C SER A 287 -29.27 -0.82 -25.27
N HIS A 288 -29.42 -0.76 -23.95
CA HIS A 288 -30.47 0.04 -23.31
C HIS A 288 -29.86 1.18 -22.51
N ILE A 289 -30.37 2.39 -22.67
CA ILE A 289 -30.06 3.51 -21.80
C ILE A 289 -30.91 3.36 -20.55
N ILE A 290 -30.29 3.14 -19.41
CA ILE A 290 -30.98 2.89 -18.14
C ILE A 290 -31.10 4.12 -17.26
N ALA A 291 -30.25 5.13 -17.49
CA ALA A 291 -30.31 6.40 -16.77
C ALA A 291 -29.69 7.52 -17.58
N ILE A 292 -30.23 8.74 -17.41
CA ILE A 292 -29.69 9.98 -17.97
C ILE A 292 -29.47 10.94 -16.83
N ARG A 293 -28.30 11.58 -16.77
CA ARG A 293 -28.02 12.72 -15.91
C ARG A 293 -27.89 13.95 -16.79
N PRO A 294 -28.87 14.87 -16.77
CA PRO A 294 -28.83 16.10 -17.57
C PRO A 294 -27.59 16.93 -17.26
N ALA A 295 -27.10 17.68 -18.26
CA ALA A 295 -25.97 18.57 -18.10
C ALA A 295 -26.22 19.56 -16.94
N GLY A 296 -25.29 19.62 -15.98
CA GLY A 296 -25.42 20.42 -14.74
C GLY A 296 -26.42 19.89 -13.70
N GLY A 297 -27.12 18.78 -13.97
CA GLY A 297 -28.04 18.12 -13.04
C GLY A 297 -27.29 17.24 -12.02
N LYS A 298 -27.80 17.17 -10.78
CA LYS A 298 -27.24 16.29 -9.72
C LYS A 298 -27.87 14.89 -9.72
N ASN A 299 -29.07 14.72 -10.24
CA ASN A 299 -29.85 13.49 -10.15
C ASN A 299 -29.96 12.79 -11.50
N PHE A 300 -29.97 11.46 -11.48
CA PHE A 300 -30.34 10.65 -12.64
C PHE A 300 -31.85 10.61 -12.82
N ILE A 301 -32.29 10.61 -14.07
CA ILE A 301 -33.68 10.37 -14.49
C ILE A 301 -33.76 9.04 -15.21
N LEU A 302 -34.86 8.31 -15.03
CA LEU A 302 -35.16 7.11 -15.79
C LEU A 302 -35.68 7.55 -17.19
N PRO A 303 -35.02 7.12 -18.28
CA PRO A 303 -35.43 7.52 -19.62
C PRO A 303 -36.66 6.76 -20.08
N THR A 304 -37.41 7.38 -20.97
CA THR A 304 -38.45 6.73 -21.81
C THR A 304 -37.98 6.74 -23.26
N ALA A 305 -38.65 6.00 -24.11
CA ALA A 305 -38.37 6.00 -25.56
C ALA A 305 -38.43 7.41 -26.19
N GLN A 306 -39.23 8.32 -25.62
CA GLN A 306 -39.41 9.70 -26.06
C GLN A 306 -38.43 10.68 -25.41
N SER A 307 -37.60 10.24 -24.49
CA SER A 307 -36.59 11.10 -23.86
C SER A 307 -35.58 11.56 -24.91
N VAL A 308 -35.38 12.88 -24.99
CA VAL A 308 -34.45 13.52 -25.92
C VAL A 308 -33.10 13.67 -25.23
N LEU A 309 -32.04 13.23 -25.89
CA LEU A 309 -30.66 13.38 -25.44
C LEU A 309 -30.14 14.77 -25.85
N ARG A 310 -29.39 15.40 -24.95
CA ARG A 310 -28.80 16.72 -25.17
C ARG A 310 -27.29 16.69 -25.02
N ALA A 311 -26.62 17.67 -25.58
CA ALA A 311 -25.19 17.85 -25.42
C ALA A 311 -24.82 17.92 -23.94
N ASN A 312 -23.71 17.27 -23.59
CA ASN A 312 -23.17 17.16 -22.22
C ASN A 312 -24.06 16.38 -21.22
N ASP A 313 -25.14 15.72 -21.69
CA ASP A 313 -25.86 14.75 -20.86
C ASP A 313 -24.96 13.54 -20.62
N GLN A 314 -25.00 13.00 -19.40
CA GLN A 314 -24.34 11.73 -19.05
C GLN A 314 -25.39 10.63 -19.13
N ILE A 315 -25.12 9.60 -19.94
CA ILE A 315 -25.98 8.43 -20.08
C ILE A 315 -25.31 7.19 -19.52
N VAL A 316 -26.09 6.35 -18.87
CA VAL A 316 -25.66 5.02 -18.43
C VAL A 316 -26.29 3.99 -19.33
N LEU A 317 -25.45 3.20 -19.99
CA LEU A 317 -25.82 2.14 -20.93
C LEU A 317 -25.60 0.78 -20.33
N ILE A 318 -26.46 -0.18 -20.69
CA ILE A 318 -26.23 -1.61 -20.50
C ILE A 318 -26.24 -2.29 -21.87
N GLY A 319 -25.22 -3.09 -22.17
CA GLY A 319 -25.11 -3.80 -23.43
C GLY A 319 -23.86 -4.67 -23.52
N SER A 320 -23.66 -5.35 -24.67
CA SER A 320 -22.41 -6.04 -24.91
C SER A 320 -21.27 -5.03 -25.15
N ARG A 321 -20.03 -5.44 -24.81
CA ARG A 321 -18.84 -4.58 -25.01
C ARG A 321 -18.69 -4.12 -26.46
N GLU A 322 -19.00 -4.99 -27.39
CA GLU A 322 -18.92 -4.71 -28.82
C GLU A 322 -19.93 -3.63 -29.24
N GLU A 323 -21.14 -3.74 -28.72
CA GLU A 323 -22.21 -2.79 -29.04
C GLU A 323 -21.99 -1.43 -28.38
N ILE A 324 -21.53 -1.40 -27.14
CA ILE A 324 -21.17 -0.15 -26.45
C ILE A 324 -20.01 0.55 -27.17
N LYS A 325 -19.01 -0.20 -27.64
CA LYS A 325 -17.93 0.36 -28.46
C LYS A 325 -18.47 0.98 -29.76
N ARG A 326 -19.38 0.29 -30.43
CA ARG A 326 -20.04 0.81 -31.65
C ARG A 326 -20.84 2.10 -31.36
N ILE A 327 -21.55 2.15 -30.25
CA ILE A 327 -22.29 3.35 -29.83
C ILE A 327 -21.33 4.52 -29.61
N ARG A 328 -20.20 4.28 -28.90
CA ARG A 328 -19.17 5.29 -28.68
C ARG A 328 -18.62 5.83 -29.99
N GLU A 329 -18.27 4.93 -30.93
CA GLU A 329 -17.80 5.33 -32.26
C GLU A 329 -18.80 6.16 -33.02
N LEU A 330 -20.11 5.83 -32.94
CA LEU A 330 -21.19 6.61 -33.55
C LEU A 330 -21.41 7.97 -32.88
N MET A 331 -21.20 8.05 -31.55
CA MET A 331 -21.30 9.31 -30.81
C MET A 331 -20.16 10.28 -31.16
N ASP A 332 -18.96 9.73 -31.40
CA ASP A 332 -17.74 10.48 -31.70
C ASP A 332 -17.66 10.89 -33.19
N HIS A 333 -18.47 10.27 -34.05
CA HIS A 333 -18.57 10.71 -35.45
C HIS A 333 -19.28 12.04 -35.51
N GLU A 334 -18.54 13.12 -35.80
CA GLU A 334 -19.05 14.39 -36.23
C GLU A 334 -20.00 14.17 -37.42
N GLY A 335 -21.19 14.72 -37.32
CA GLY A 335 -22.13 14.72 -38.43
C GLY A 335 -21.57 15.42 -39.67
N ARG A 336 -20.69 14.75 -40.41
CA ARG A 336 -20.40 15.12 -41.79
C ARG A 336 -21.59 14.70 -42.60
N VAL A 337 -22.57 15.63 -42.63
CA VAL A 337 -23.59 15.64 -43.71
C VAL A 337 -22.85 15.96 -44.99
N SER A 338 -22.75 14.95 -45.86
CA SER A 338 -22.42 15.13 -47.28
C SER A 338 -23.59 15.74 -48.02
#